data_c0e30d33d099fe0018d72ebb2476cf0f
#
_entry.id   c0e30d33d099fe0018d72ebb2476cf0f
#
_cell.length_a   1.000
_cell.length_b   1.000
_cell.length_c   1.000
_cell.angle_alpha   90.00
_cell.angle_beta   90.00
_cell.angle_gamma   90.00
#
_symmetry.space_group_name_H-M   'P 1'
#
loop_
_entity.id
_entity.type
_entity.pdbx_description
1 polymer ?
#
loop_
_entity_poly.entity_id
_entity_poly.type
_entity_poly.pdbx_seq_one_letter_code
_entity_poly.pdbx_strand_id
1 'polypeptide(L)'
;AESVAIAVFPELCLTGYQIDNLFLQDAVLDSALEAIEALRQASTDVFPVIVVGAPLRRGNRLYNCAVVVHRGRVLGVVPKSYLPNYREFYEKRHFAAGAGTTGTINLAHRQKCHPTPGAISANAPSVNTPLGALPVSTSADAPSTSNSATGISPAGTSSTSATDSAATAVPFGTDLLFQAVDLPDLTFHVEVCEDLWVPVAPSSRAALAGSTVEVNLSGSPITVGRSRQRHDLCLSLIHISEPTR
;
A
#
# COMPACT_ATOMS: atom_id res chain seq x y z
N ALA A 1 30.01 -15.49 1.15
CA ALA A 1 28.75 -14.77 1.02
C ALA A 1 28.22 -14.54 2.44
N GLU A 2 27.92 -13.32 2.81
CA GLU A 2 27.29 -13.01 4.08
C GLU A 2 25.84 -13.53 4.06
N SER A 3 25.40 -14.14 5.15
CA SER A 3 24.03 -14.65 5.28
C SER A 3 23.14 -13.47 5.71
N VAL A 4 22.36 -12.92 4.78
CA VAL A 4 21.38 -11.85 5.04
C VAL A 4 20.02 -12.47 5.32
N ALA A 5 19.42 -12.16 6.47
CA ALA A 5 18.07 -12.60 6.82
C ALA A 5 16.98 -11.66 6.29
N ILE A 6 17.22 -10.35 6.38
CA ILE A 6 16.31 -9.31 5.89
C ILE A 6 17.09 -8.33 5.02
N ALA A 7 16.68 -8.14 3.78
CA ALA A 7 17.23 -7.16 2.85
C ALA A 7 16.25 -5.99 2.69
N VAL A 8 16.67 -4.80 3.10
CA VAL A 8 15.84 -3.60 3.09
C VAL A 8 16.34 -2.63 2.03
N PHE A 9 15.44 -2.19 1.15
CA PHE A 9 15.71 -1.23 0.09
C PHE A 9 15.06 0.12 0.40
N PRO A 10 15.55 1.21 -0.20
CA PRO A 10 15.02 2.56 0.09
C PRO A 10 13.53 2.73 -0.21
N GLU A 11 12.93 3.74 0.42
CA GLU A 11 11.61 4.26 0.11
C GLU A 11 11.45 4.54 -1.39
N LEU A 12 10.32 4.09 -1.99
CA LEU A 12 9.98 4.26 -3.41
C LEU A 12 11.08 3.77 -4.39
N CYS A 13 11.93 2.83 -3.97
CA CYS A 13 13.08 2.37 -4.78
C CYS A 13 12.67 1.75 -6.13
N LEU A 14 11.45 1.22 -6.27
CA LEU A 14 10.99 0.62 -7.53
C LEU A 14 10.65 1.66 -8.61
N THR A 15 10.43 2.92 -8.24
CA THR A 15 10.09 4.00 -9.19
C THR A 15 11.05 5.18 -9.10
N GLY A 16 11.73 5.32 -7.98
CA GLY A 16 12.45 6.52 -7.58
C GLY A 16 11.55 7.48 -6.79
N TYR A 17 12.17 8.25 -5.87
CA TYR A 17 11.47 9.17 -4.98
C TYR A 17 11.11 10.50 -5.67
N GLN A 18 12.00 11.04 -6.52
CA GLN A 18 11.86 12.36 -7.12
C GLN A 18 11.34 12.29 -8.57
N ILE A 19 10.17 11.72 -8.76
CA ILE A 19 9.52 11.63 -10.07
C ILE A 19 8.28 12.53 -10.20
N ASP A 20 7.98 13.30 -9.15
CA ASP A 20 6.94 14.34 -9.12
C ASP A 20 5.57 13.82 -9.60
N ASN A 21 4.95 14.54 -10.51
CA ASN A 21 3.62 14.22 -11.04
C ASN A 21 3.56 12.89 -11.81
N LEU A 22 4.70 12.28 -12.11
CA LEU A 22 4.72 10.95 -12.72
C LEU A 22 4.10 9.87 -11.83
N PHE A 23 4.07 10.07 -10.51
CA PHE A 23 3.32 9.18 -9.59
C PHE A 23 1.83 9.06 -9.94
N LEU A 24 1.26 10.03 -10.65
CA LEU A 24 -0.15 10.03 -11.05
C LEU A 24 -0.39 9.31 -12.38
N GLN A 25 0.68 8.85 -13.06
CA GLN A 25 0.60 8.17 -14.34
C GLN A 25 0.38 6.67 -14.14
N ASP A 26 -0.65 6.12 -14.79
CA ASP A 26 -0.95 4.69 -14.70
C ASP A 26 0.23 3.83 -15.18
N ALA A 27 0.98 4.26 -16.20
CA ALA A 27 2.15 3.54 -16.70
C ALA A 27 3.24 3.33 -15.60
N VAL A 28 3.46 4.32 -14.74
CA VAL A 28 4.42 4.21 -13.63
C VAL A 28 3.90 3.23 -12.57
N LEU A 29 2.62 3.30 -12.24
CA LEU A 29 2.01 2.42 -11.25
C LEU A 29 1.93 0.97 -11.76
N ASP A 30 1.62 0.78 -13.03
CA ASP A 30 1.63 -0.53 -13.67
C ASP A 30 3.04 -1.13 -13.67
N SER A 31 4.08 -0.34 -14.01
CA SER A 31 5.48 -0.78 -13.95
C SER A 31 5.93 -1.13 -12.53
N ALA A 32 5.43 -0.42 -11.50
CA ALA A 32 5.71 -0.77 -10.12
C ALA A 32 5.09 -2.13 -9.74
N LEU A 33 3.87 -2.43 -10.19
CA LEU A 33 3.22 -3.74 -9.99
C LEU A 33 3.96 -4.86 -10.74
N GLU A 34 4.39 -4.61 -11.99
CA GLU A 34 5.22 -5.55 -12.77
C GLU A 34 6.54 -5.86 -12.04
N ALA A 35 7.21 -4.84 -11.49
CA ALA A 35 8.44 -5.00 -10.72
C ALA A 35 8.23 -5.81 -9.43
N ILE A 36 7.12 -5.59 -8.71
CA ILE A 36 6.78 -6.39 -7.53
C ILE A 36 6.55 -7.85 -7.91
N GLU A 37 5.84 -8.11 -9.01
CA GLU A 37 5.59 -9.48 -9.47
C GLU A 37 6.88 -10.18 -9.91
N ALA A 38 7.76 -9.49 -10.65
CA ALA A 38 9.07 -10.01 -11.03
C ALA A 38 9.92 -10.33 -9.79
N LEU A 39 9.92 -9.44 -8.79
CA LEU A 39 10.62 -9.65 -7.52
C LEU A 39 10.02 -10.84 -6.75
N ARG A 40 8.71 -10.95 -6.69
CA ARG A 40 8.02 -12.09 -6.06
C ARG A 40 8.47 -13.41 -6.69
N GLN A 41 8.50 -13.51 -8.02
CA GLN A 41 8.95 -14.69 -8.73
C GLN A 41 10.44 -14.99 -8.47
N ALA A 42 11.30 -13.98 -8.55
CA ALA A 42 12.73 -14.12 -8.30
C ALA A 42 13.05 -14.49 -6.84
N SER A 43 12.16 -14.19 -5.90
CA SER A 43 12.35 -14.50 -4.48
C SER A 43 12.08 -15.96 -4.10
N THR A 44 11.60 -16.80 -5.01
CA THR A 44 11.16 -18.18 -4.72
C THR A 44 12.27 -19.01 -4.07
N ASP A 45 13.49 -18.91 -4.59
CA ASP A 45 14.63 -19.71 -4.16
C ASP A 45 15.67 -18.94 -3.34
N VAL A 46 15.33 -17.69 -2.91
CA VAL A 46 16.24 -16.90 -2.09
C VAL A 46 15.84 -16.89 -0.63
N PHE A 47 16.86 -16.89 0.24
CA PHE A 47 16.65 -16.98 1.69
C PHE A 47 16.10 -15.69 2.33
N PRO A 48 16.60 -14.47 2.02
CA PRO A 48 16.20 -13.27 2.74
C PRO A 48 14.74 -12.90 2.53
N VAL A 49 14.15 -12.32 3.56
CA VAL A 49 12.97 -11.46 3.41
C VAL A 49 13.41 -10.19 2.70
N ILE A 50 12.70 -9.77 1.69
CA ILE A 50 13.00 -8.59 0.88
C ILE A 50 11.93 -7.53 1.15
N VAL A 51 12.37 -6.32 1.51
CA VAL A 51 11.47 -5.19 1.76
C VAL A 51 11.81 -4.07 0.78
N VAL A 52 10.85 -3.68 -0.07
CA VAL A 52 11.02 -2.67 -1.11
C VAL A 52 9.97 -1.57 -1.02
N GLY A 53 10.32 -0.35 -1.44
CA GLY A 53 9.41 0.79 -1.49
C GLY A 53 8.74 0.93 -2.85
N ALA A 54 7.41 1.10 -2.87
CA ALA A 54 6.61 1.26 -4.09
C ALA A 54 5.39 2.18 -3.89
N PRO A 55 4.99 2.96 -4.91
CA PRO A 55 3.70 3.64 -4.93
C PRO A 55 2.60 2.65 -5.29
N LEU A 56 1.57 2.51 -4.46
CA LEU A 56 0.49 1.56 -4.69
C LEU A 56 -0.88 2.22 -4.56
N ARG A 57 -1.76 1.91 -5.50
CA ARG A 57 -3.14 2.38 -5.51
C ARG A 57 -4.06 1.38 -4.81
N ARG A 58 -4.82 1.87 -3.81
CA ARG A 58 -5.89 1.11 -3.16
C ARG A 58 -7.20 1.90 -3.25
N GLY A 59 -8.16 1.37 -3.98
CA GLY A 59 -9.36 2.12 -4.35
C GLY A 59 -9.00 3.35 -5.21
N ASN A 60 -9.44 4.51 -4.78
CA ASN A 60 -9.16 5.80 -5.44
C ASN A 60 -8.00 6.60 -4.81
N ARG A 61 -7.22 5.98 -3.91
CA ARG A 61 -6.10 6.62 -3.22
C ARG A 61 -4.78 5.98 -3.60
N LEU A 62 -3.74 6.80 -3.69
CA LEU A 62 -2.37 6.39 -3.90
C LEU A 62 -1.63 6.45 -2.56
N TYR A 63 -0.84 5.43 -2.25
CA TYR A 63 -0.07 5.32 -1.03
C TYR A 63 1.41 5.10 -1.35
N ASN A 64 2.27 5.70 -0.54
CA ASN A 64 3.68 5.36 -0.47
C ASN A 64 3.81 4.15 0.46
N CYS A 65 4.29 3.02 -0.05
CA CYS A 65 4.21 1.75 0.65
C CYS A 65 5.56 1.04 0.73
N ALA A 66 5.76 0.30 1.81
CA ALA A 66 6.70 -0.80 1.89
C ALA A 66 6.00 -2.11 1.53
N VAL A 67 6.63 -2.93 0.70
CA VAL A 67 6.15 -4.25 0.26
C VAL A 67 7.11 -5.31 0.78
N VAL A 68 6.59 -6.27 1.54
CA VAL A 68 7.37 -7.35 2.15
C VAL A 68 7.21 -8.62 1.32
N VAL A 69 8.31 -9.12 0.78
CA VAL A 69 8.34 -10.28 -0.13
C VAL A 69 9.23 -11.37 0.44
N HIS A 70 8.79 -12.62 0.40
CA HIS A 70 9.59 -13.77 0.81
C HIS A 70 9.13 -15.04 0.09
N ARG A 71 10.09 -15.81 -0.45
CA ARG A 71 9.89 -17.13 -1.06
C ARG A 71 8.66 -17.20 -1.99
N GLY A 72 8.63 -16.33 -2.99
CA GLY A 72 7.56 -16.31 -4.00
C GLY A 72 6.22 -15.74 -3.54
N ARG A 73 6.18 -15.09 -2.36
CA ARG A 73 4.94 -14.51 -1.79
C ARG A 73 5.14 -13.07 -1.37
N VAL A 74 4.13 -12.23 -1.58
CA VAL A 74 4.01 -10.95 -0.89
C VAL A 74 3.33 -11.20 0.45
N LEU A 75 4.03 -10.95 1.54
CA LEU A 75 3.54 -11.20 2.90
C LEU A 75 2.62 -10.09 3.40
N GLY A 76 2.89 -8.85 3.00
CA GLY A 76 2.09 -7.70 3.40
C GLY A 76 2.58 -6.41 2.75
N VAL A 77 1.74 -5.38 2.84
CA VAL A 77 1.99 -4.03 2.35
C VAL A 77 1.73 -3.05 3.48
N VAL A 78 2.74 -2.24 3.81
CA VAL A 78 2.67 -1.25 4.88
C VAL A 78 2.67 0.15 4.26
N PRO A 79 1.56 0.90 4.32
CA PRO A 79 1.51 2.26 3.83
C PRO A 79 2.14 3.23 4.83
N LYS A 80 2.84 4.24 4.34
CA LYS A 80 3.41 5.33 5.13
C LYS A 80 2.32 6.04 5.91
N SER A 81 2.50 6.15 7.23
CA SER A 81 1.52 6.75 8.15
C SER A 81 1.52 8.27 8.08
N TYR A 82 2.71 8.87 8.05
CA TYR A 82 2.91 10.31 8.12
C TYR A 82 3.61 10.84 6.87
N LEU A 83 2.99 11.81 6.22
CA LEU A 83 3.49 12.39 4.97
C LEU A 83 4.16 13.73 5.26
N PRO A 84 5.49 13.87 5.05
CA PRO A 84 6.14 15.16 5.18
C PRO A 84 5.62 16.13 4.13
N ASN A 85 5.38 17.38 4.57
CA ASN A 85 4.91 18.45 3.70
C ASN A 85 5.53 19.78 4.11
N TYR A 86 6.86 19.77 4.27
CA TYR A 86 7.68 20.90 4.69
C TYR A 86 9.03 20.86 3.96
N ARG A 87 9.67 22.02 3.81
CA ARG A 87 10.92 22.20 3.07
C ARG A 87 10.82 21.62 1.66
N GLU A 88 11.71 20.66 1.32
CA GLU A 88 11.78 19.94 0.05
C GLU A 88 10.66 18.89 -0.13
N PHE A 89 9.91 18.58 0.92
CA PHE A 89 8.90 17.54 0.88
C PHE A 89 7.49 18.08 0.61
N TYR A 90 6.77 17.43 -0.29
CA TYR A 90 5.37 17.75 -0.63
C TYR A 90 4.55 16.48 -0.95
N GLU A 91 4.76 15.44 -0.14
CA GLU A 91 4.14 14.13 -0.37
C GLU A 91 2.62 14.14 -0.33
N LYS A 92 2.00 15.05 0.43
CA LYS A 92 0.54 15.20 0.47
C LYS A 92 -0.09 15.56 -0.87
N ARG A 93 0.72 16.03 -1.84
CA ARG A 93 0.28 16.29 -3.21
C ARG A 93 -0.07 14.99 -3.94
N HIS A 94 0.67 13.92 -3.67
CA HIS A 94 0.60 12.67 -4.42
C HIS A 94 -0.03 11.54 -3.63
N PHE A 95 0.23 11.46 -2.33
CA PHE A 95 -0.08 10.32 -1.49
C PHE A 95 -1.13 10.62 -0.43
N ALA A 96 -1.89 9.59 -0.09
CA ALA A 96 -2.74 9.58 1.09
C ALA A 96 -1.97 9.01 2.29
N ALA A 97 -2.24 9.56 3.48
CA ALA A 97 -1.70 9.02 4.72
C ALA A 97 -2.27 7.64 5.02
N GLY A 98 -1.38 6.73 5.45
CA GLY A 98 -1.74 5.35 5.79
C GLY A 98 -2.23 5.16 7.21
N ALA A 99 -2.06 6.14 8.09
CA ALA A 99 -2.43 6.02 9.51
C ALA A 99 -3.85 5.48 9.71
N GLY A 100 -3.96 4.41 10.52
CA GLY A 100 -5.24 3.76 10.83
C GLY A 100 -5.86 2.96 9.68
N THR A 101 -5.16 2.77 8.56
CA THR A 101 -5.65 1.92 7.48
C THR A 101 -5.35 0.46 7.74
N THR A 102 -6.36 -0.39 7.56
CA THR A 102 -6.26 -1.85 7.68
C THR A 102 -7.03 -2.55 6.55
N GLY A 103 -6.79 -3.84 6.36
CA GLY A 103 -7.50 -4.68 5.41
C GLY A 103 -6.59 -5.33 4.38
N THR A 104 -6.97 -5.34 3.12
CA THR A 104 -6.22 -5.97 2.03
C THR A 104 -6.06 -5.04 0.85
N ILE A 105 -5.05 -5.33 0.03
CA ILE A 105 -4.81 -4.72 -1.29
C ILE A 105 -4.70 -5.81 -2.35
N ASN A 106 -5.22 -5.54 -3.53
CA ASN A 106 -5.02 -6.41 -4.69
C ASN A 106 -3.84 -5.89 -5.51
N LEU A 107 -2.83 -6.74 -5.69
CA LEU A 107 -1.63 -6.44 -6.47
C LEU A 107 -1.69 -7.02 -7.90
N ALA A 108 -2.83 -7.58 -8.31
CA ALA A 108 -3.00 -8.03 -9.67
C ALA A 108 -2.83 -6.86 -10.64
N HIS A 109 -2.00 -7.08 -11.65
CA HIS A 109 -1.83 -6.14 -12.75
C HIS A 109 -3.19 -5.92 -13.43
N ARG A 110 -3.58 -4.67 -13.67
CA ARG A 110 -4.73 -4.37 -14.54
C ARG A 110 -4.41 -4.91 -15.92
N GLN A 111 -5.17 -5.91 -16.37
CA GLN A 111 -5.10 -6.31 -17.79
C GLN A 111 -5.30 -5.05 -18.62
N LYS A 112 -4.24 -4.63 -19.30
CA LYS A 112 -4.37 -3.59 -20.33
C LYS A 112 -5.34 -4.15 -21.35
N CYS A 113 -6.55 -3.61 -21.41
CA CYS A 113 -7.39 -3.77 -22.59
C CYS A 113 -6.63 -3.11 -23.74
N HIS A 114 -5.76 -3.85 -24.40
CA HIS A 114 -5.31 -3.43 -25.72
C HIS A 114 -6.55 -3.43 -26.61
N PRO A 115 -7.00 -2.28 -27.12
CA PRO A 115 -8.01 -2.29 -28.16
C PRO A 115 -7.42 -3.11 -29.30
N THR A 116 -8.03 -4.24 -29.62
CA THR A 116 -7.66 -5.03 -30.79
C THR A 116 -7.71 -4.07 -31.99
N PRO A 117 -6.58 -3.85 -32.72
CA PRO A 117 -6.63 -3.01 -33.90
C PRO A 117 -7.61 -3.63 -34.90
N GLY A 118 -8.76 -2.97 -35.14
CA GLY A 118 -9.75 -3.43 -36.08
C GLY A 118 -11.20 -3.60 -35.59
N ALA A 119 -11.48 -3.53 -34.29
CA ALA A 119 -12.87 -3.51 -33.83
C ALA A 119 -13.45 -2.09 -33.87
N ILE A 120 -13.85 -1.63 -35.05
CA ILE A 120 -14.73 -0.48 -35.14
C ILE A 120 -16.13 -0.95 -34.73
N SER A 121 -16.53 -0.64 -33.51
CA SER A 121 -17.90 -0.84 -33.06
C SER A 121 -18.81 0.16 -33.80
N ALA A 122 -19.53 -0.35 -34.78
CA ALA A 122 -20.62 0.38 -35.44
C ALA A 122 -21.86 0.34 -34.55
N ASN A 123 -21.87 1.12 -33.48
CA ASN A 123 -23.10 1.48 -32.76
C ASN A 123 -22.85 2.77 -31.97
N ALA A 124 -22.84 3.89 -32.68
CA ALA A 124 -23.07 5.20 -32.11
C ALA A 124 -24.57 5.46 -32.10
N PRO A 125 -25.24 5.69 -30.98
CA PRO A 125 -26.60 6.22 -31.00
C PRO A 125 -26.53 7.67 -31.48
N SER A 126 -27.29 7.97 -32.54
CA SER A 126 -27.51 9.32 -33.06
C SER A 126 -28.21 10.16 -31.99
N VAL A 127 -27.48 11.13 -31.45
CA VAL A 127 -28.07 12.13 -30.53
C VAL A 127 -28.63 13.27 -31.37
N ASN A 128 -29.93 13.18 -31.65
CA ASN A 128 -30.74 14.33 -32.03
C ASN A 128 -31.67 14.62 -30.86
N THR A 129 -31.35 15.59 -30.03
CA THR A 129 -32.32 16.19 -29.10
C THR A 129 -32.07 17.69 -29.01
N PRO A 130 -33.09 18.51 -29.24
CA PRO A 130 -32.95 19.98 -29.21
C PRO A 130 -32.87 20.48 -27.75
N LEU A 131 -32.13 21.58 -27.61
CA LEU A 131 -32.04 22.41 -26.42
C LEU A 131 -33.42 22.86 -25.95
N GLY A 132 -33.82 22.54 -24.72
CA GLY A 132 -35.06 23.04 -24.13
C GLY A 132 -35.08 22.90 -22.61
N ALA A 133 -34.90 24.05 -21.96
CA ALA A 133 -35.47 24.48 -20.67
C ALA A 133 -35.37 23.54 -19.43
N LEU A 134 -34.67 24.04 -18.44
CA LEU A 134 -34.73 23.64 -17.02
C LEU A 134 -36.09 23.98 -16.40
N PRO A 135 -36.55 23.21 -15.39
CA PRO A 135 -37.18 23.81 -14.25
C PRO A 135 -36.44 23.49 -12.93
N VAL A 136 -36.26 24.54 -12.18
CA VAL A 136 -35.97 24.56 -10.74
C VAL A 136 -37.20 24.14 -9.97
N SER A 137 -37.08 23.25 -8.99
CA SER A 137 -37.99 23.25 -7.83
C SER A 137 -37.34 22.61 -6.60
N THR A 138 -37.57 23.30 -5.52
CA THR A 138 -37.14 23.23 -4.14
C THR A 138 -37.93 22.24 -3.31
N SER A 139 -37.33 21.92 -2.13
CA SER A 139 -37.91 21.48 -0.83
C SER A 139 -38.17 19.99 -0.61
N ALA A 140 -37.44 19.45 0.35
CA ALA A 140 -37.76 19.17 1.76
C ALA A 140 -38.74 18.00 1.99
N ASP A 141 -38.29 16.97 2.70
CA ASP A 141 -38.75 16.44 3.97
C ASP A 141 -38.42 14.92 4.10
N ALA A 142 -37.78 14.57 5.21
CA ALA A 142 -37.80 13.24 5.81
C ALA A 142 -39.06 13.16 6.71
N PRO A 143 -39.50 12.02 7.31
CA PRO A 143 -38.76 10.84 7.74
C PRO A 143 -39.56 9.50 7.75
N SER A 144 -38.86 8.46 8.20
CA SER A 144 -39.32 7.38 9.11
C SER A 144 -39.88 6.05 8.58
N THR A 145 -39.22 5.04 9.12
CA THR A 145 -39.70 3.77 9.77
C THR A 145 -40.13 2.57 8.96
N SER A 146 -39.35 1.54 9.24
CA SER A 146 -39.75 0.22 9.77
C SER A 146 -40.24 -0.91 8.86
N ASN A 147 -39.58 -2.05 9.10
CA ASN A 147 -40.05 -3.44 9.24
C ASN A 147 -40.14 -4.37 8.05
N SER A 148 -39.27 -5.32 8.18
CA SER A 148 -39.49 -6.79 8.35
C SER A 148 -39.93 -7.67 7.17
N ALA A 149 -39.02 -8.61 6.95
CA ALA A 149 -39.19 -10.06 6.94
C ALA A 149 -39.67 -10.81 5.67
N THR A 150 -38.91 -11.90 5.48
CA THR A 150 -39.27 -13.18 4.82
C THR A 150 -39.29 -13.20 3.30
N GLY A 151 -38.33 -13.91 2.67
CA GLY A 151 -38.33 -15.34 2.54
C GLY A 151 -38.22 -15.77 1.08
N ILE A 152 -37.42 -16.79 0.81
CA ILE A 152 -37.43 -17.75 -0.30
C ILE A 152 -36.47 -17.51 -1.45
N SER A 153 -35.42 -18.35 -1.44
CA SER A 153 -34.64 -18.83 -2.58
C SER A 153 -35.52 -19.55 -3.63
N PRO A 154 -35.13 -19.60 -4.90
CA PRO A 154 -34.37 -20.76 -5.28
C PRO A 154 -33.20 -20.51 -6.31
N ALA A 155 -32.32 -21.47 -6.28
CA ALA A 155 -31.26 -21.88 -7.15
C ALA A 155 -31.27 -21.39 -8.60
N GLY A 156 -30.11 -20.85 -9.02
CA GLY A 156 -29.69 -20.70 -10.39
C GLY A 156 -28.18 -20.76 -10.45
N THR A 157 -27.64 -21.94 -10.73
CA THR A 157 -26.25 -22.23 -10.99
C THR A 157 -25.74 -21.43 -12.18
N SER A 158 -24.78 -20.52 -11.94
CA SER A 158 -23.79 -20.16 -12.92
C SER A 158 -22.45 -20.02 -12.22
N SER A 159 -21.62 -21.04 -12.39
CA SER A 159 -20.23 -21.10 -12.01
C SER A 159 -19.43 -20.11 -12.86
N THR A 160 -19.19 -18.93 -12.33
CA THR A 160 -18.13 -18.05 -12.81
C THR A 160 -17.08 -17.97 -11.71
N SER A 161 -15.88 -18.36 -12.07
CA SER A 161 -14.65 -18.50 -11.30
C SER A 161 -14.41 -17.37 -10.28
N ALA A 162 -14.82 -17.61 -9.04
CA ALA A 162 -14.48 -16.78 -7.88
C ALA A 162 -13.12 -17.16 -7.25
N THR A 163 -12.33 -18.02 -7.90
CA THR A 163 -11.12 -18.61 -7.33
C THR A 163 -9.83 -17.81 -7.59
N ASP A 164 -9.84 -16.85 -8.52
CA ASP A 164 -8.61 -16.11 -8.88
C ASP A 164 -8.46 -14.78 -8.10
N SER A 165 -9.54 -14.23 -7.58
CA SER A 165 -9.51 -12.95 -6.85
C SER A 165 -9.00 -13.06 -5.41
N ALA A 166 -9.10 -14.24 -4.79
CA ALA A 166 -8.64 -14.43 -3.41
C ALA A 166 -7.13 -14.68 -3.32
N ALA A 167 -6.50 -15.18 -4.39
CA ALA A 167 -5.07 -15.51 -4.43
C ALA A 167 -4.16 -14.26 -4.51
N THR A 168 -4.69 -13.10 -4.86
CA THR A 168 -3.94 -11.85 -5.05
C THR A 168 -4.18 -10.81 -3.96
N ALA A 169 -5.09 -11.08 -3.01
CA ALA A 169 -5.38 -10.18 -1.89
C ALA A 169 -4.30 -10.31 -0.81
N VAL A 170 -3.55 -9.24 -0.59
CA VAL A 170 -2.42 -9.17 0.35
C VAL A 170 -2.82 -8.31 1.55
N PRO A 171 -2.42 -8.66 2.80
CA PRO A 171 -2.61 -7.80 3.97
C PRO A 171 -2.08 -6.39 3.73
N PHE A 172 -2.84 -5.38 4.14
CA PHE A 172 -2.52 -3.96 3.99
C PHE A 172 -2.84 -3.23 5.30
N GLY A 173 -1.82 -2.62 5.90
CA GLY A 173 -2.00 -1.89 7.17
C GLY A 173 -0.70 -1.39 7.76
N THR A 174 -0.82 -0.41 8.66
CA THR A 174 0.31 0.21 9.37
C THR A 174 0.71 -0.54 10.63
N ASP A 175 -0.04 -1.57 11.01
CA ASP A 175 0.09 -2.36 12.24
C ASP A 175 0.46 -3.83 11.96
N LEU A 176 0.97 -4.12 10.76
CA LEU A 176 1.39 -5.45 10.39
C LEU A 176 2.68 -5.83 11.11
N LEU A 177 2.67 -6.99 11.76
CA LEU A 177 3.85 -7.65 12.31
C LEU A 177 4.16 -8.90 11.48
N PHE A 178 5.44 -9.12 11.23
CA PHE A 178 5.94 -10.26 10.46
C PHE A 178 6.79 -11.15 11.36
N GLN A 179 6.33 -12.35 11.64
CA GLN A 179 7.00 -13.29 12.54
C GLN A 179 7.66 -14.42 11.75
N ALA A 180 8.90 -14.76 12.10
CA ALA A 180 9.57 -15.94 11.58
C ALA A 180 8.96 -17.20 12.22
N VAL A 181 8.67 -18.21 11.41
CA VAL A 181 8.04 -19.46 11.88
C VAL A 181 9.04 -20.32 12.64
N ASP A 182 10.28 -20.30 12.22
CA ASP A 182 11.41 -21.10 12.76
C ASP A 182 12.25 -20.35 13.81
N LEU A 183 11.97 -19.06 14.02
CA LEU A 183 12.59 -18.22 15.04
C LEU A 183 11.49 -17.43 15.77
N PRO A 184 10.85 -18.01 16.81
CA PRO A 184 9.69 -17.38 17.46
C PRO A 184 9.94 -15.98 18.03
N ASP A 185 11.20 -15.70 18.43
CA ASP A 185 11.58 -14.39 18.99
C ASP A 185 11.94 -13.37 17.91
N LEU A 186 11.93 -13.73 16.63
CA LEU A 186 12.13 -12.81 15.52
C LEU A 186 10.79 -12.36 14.97
N THR A 187 10.34 -11.22 15.45
CA THR A 187 9.18 -10.50 14.92
C THR A 187 9.63 -9.12 14.47
N PHE A 188 9.34 -8.74 13.24
CA PHE A 188 9.73 -7.43 12.75
C PHE A 188 8.50 -6.62 12.28
N HIS A 189 8.64 -5.31 12.42
CA HIS A 189 7.71 -4.32 11.91
C HIS A 189 8.39 -3.47 10.83
N VAL A 190 7.60 -2.89 9.94
CA VAL A 190 8.08 -2.05 8.85
C VAL A 190 7.35 -0.71 8.88
N GLU A 191 8.10 0.37 8.81
CA GLU A 191 7.57 1.73 8.67
C GLU A 191 8.34 2.50 7.58
N VAL A 192 7.83 3.66 7.18
CA VAL A 192 8.40 4.38 6.03
C VAL A 192 8.82 5.80 6.42
N CYS A 193 10.11 6.05 6.39
CA CYS A 193 10.80 7.34 6.43
C CYS A 193 10.31 8.28 7.55
N GLU A 194 9.40 9.20 7.26
CA GLU A 194 8.85 10.19 8.22
C GLU A 194 8.21 9.55 9.44
N ASP A 195 7.73 8.32 9.33
CA ASP A 195 7.12 7.59 10.44
C ASP A 195 8.04 7.49 11.66
N LEU A 196 9.36 7.45 11.44
CA LEU A 196 10.38 7.44 12.51
C LEU A 196 10.54 8.80 13.22
N TRP A 197 10.16 9.91 12.57
CA TRP A 197 10.45 11.27 13.05
C TRP A 197 9.33 11.90 13.85
N VAL A 198 8.21 11.22 14.02
CA VAL A 198 7.05 11.69 14.76
C VAL A 198 7.15 11.36 16.25
N PRO A 199 6.51 12.11 17.15
CA PRO A 199 6.59 11.89 18.60
C PRO A 199 6.14 10.49 19.04
N VAL A 200 5.18 9.88 18.36
CA VAL A 200 4.73 8.51 18.58
C VAL A 200 4.81 7.76 17.26
N ALA A 201 5.98 7.17 17.00
CA ALA A 201 6.24 6.40 15.82
C ALA A 201 5.38 5.11 15.75
N PRO A 202 5.03 4.61 14.55
CA PRO A 202 4.42 3.28 14.41
C PRO A 202 5.24 2.19 15.09
N SER A 203 6.57 2.24 14.98
CA SER A 203 7.53 1.35 15.65
C SER A 203 7.34 1.28 17.18
N SER A 204 7.01 2.40 17.83
CA SER A 204 6.74 2.38 19.28
C SER A 204 5.53 1.50 19.65
N ARG A 205 4.48 1.51 18.81
CA ARG A 205 3.32 0.63 19.01
C ARG A 205 3.63 -0.83 18.66
N ALA A 206 4.44 -1.02 17.62
CA ALA A 206 4.88 -2.34 17.18
C ALA A 206 5.75 -3.02 18.25
N ALA A 207 6.66 -2.29 18.89
CA ALA A 207 7.47 -2.78 20.00
C ALA A 207 6.59 -3.21 21.20
N LEU A 208 5.57 -2.42 21.55
CA LEU A 208 4.58 -2.80 22.59
C LEU A 208 3.77 -4.03 22.19
N ALA A 209 3.59 -4.29 20.91
CA ALA A 209 2.90 -5.46 20.38
C ALA A 209 3.82 -6.69 20.20
N GLY A 210 5.12 -6.58 20.53
CA GLY A 210 6.08 -7.68 20.52
C GLY A 210 7.02 -7.70 19.32
N SER A 211 7.14 -6.60 18.55
CA SER A 211 8.19 -6.49 17.55
C SER A 211 9.57 -6.43 18.21
N THR A 212 10.51 -7.22 17.69
CA THR A 212 11.90 -7.26 18.18
C THR A 212 12.88 -6.61 17.20
N VAL A 213 12.44 -6.33 15.97
CA VAL A 213 13.21 -5.64 14.94
C VAL A 213 12.34 -4.60 14.25
N GLU A 214 12.81 -3.36 14.23
CA GLU A 214 12.13 -2.27 13.52
C GLU A 214 12.88 -1.94 12.22
N VAL A 215 12.14 -1.90 11.12
CA VAL A 215 12.68 -1.64 9.77
C VAL A 215 12.08 -0.34 9.24
N ASN A 216 12.94 0.62 8.89
CA ASN A 216 12.51 1.89 8.29
C ASN A 216 13.08 2.06 6.88
N LEU A 217 12.21 2.19 5.88
CA LEU A 217 12.59 2.52 4.51
C LEU A 217 12.68 4.03 4.36
N SER A 218 13.87 4.56 4.12
CA SER A 218 14.08 6.01 4.04
C SER A 218 14.60 6.46 2.69
N GLY A 219 13.99 7.51 2.15
CA GLY A 219 14.44 8.29 0.99
C GLY A 219 14.99 9.67 1.37
N SER A 220 15.41 9.85 2.62
CA SER A 220 15.90 11.14 3.14
C SER A 220 17.13 11.66 2.41
N PRO A 221 17.25 12.99 2.18
CA PRO A 221 18.42 13.59 1.57
C PRO A 221 19.71 13.33 2.36
N ILE A 222 20.81 13.17 1.64
CA ILE A 222 22.15 13.09 2.24
C ILE A 222 22.66 14.51 2.43
N THR A 223 22.59 15.03 3.66
CA THR A 223 23.12 16.34 4.03
C THR A 223 24.11 16.22 5.17
N VAL A 224 24.93 17.26 5.36
CA VAL A 224 25.95 17.30 6.44
C VAL A 224 25.27 17.13 7.79
N GLY A 225 25.76 16.20 8.61
CA GLY A 225 25.23 15.90 9.95
C GLY A 225 23.97 15.01 9.98
N ARG A 226 23.30 14.76 8.86
CA ARG A 226 22.04 13.98 8.82
C ARG A 226 22.24 12.52 9.22
N SER A 227 23.38 11.93 8.87
CA SER A 227 23.72 10.56 9.27
C SER A 227 23.77 10.41 10.79
N ARG A 228 24.43 11.37 11.48
CA ARG A 228 24.51 11.39 12.93
C ARG A 228 23.10 11.55 13.56
N GLN A 229 22.30 12.48 13.05
CA GLN A 229 20.92 12.67 13.54
C GLN A 229 20.09 11.39 13.43
N ARG A 230 20.20 10.65 12.31
CA ARG A 230 19.48 9.36 12.16
C ARG A 230 19.98 8.33 13.17
N HIS A 231 21.28 8.24 13.36
CA HIS A 231 21.85 7.33 14.35
C HIS A 231 21.38 7.66 15.78
N ASP A 232 21.43 8.93 16.16
CA ASP A 232 20.98 9.40 17.49
C ASP A 232 19.47 9.13 17.69
N LEU A 233 18.64 9.30 16.64
CA LEU A 233 17.21 9.00 16.66
C LEU A 233 16.98 7.50 16.85
N CYS A 234 17.68 6.63 16.12
CA CYS A 234 17.56 5.18 16.28
C CYS A 234 17.94 4.74 17.70
N LEU A 235 19.02 5.28 18.26
CA LEU A 235 19.40 4.99 19.65
C LEU A 235 18.34 5.46 20.65
N SER A 236 17.78 6.64 20.45
CA SER A 236 16.69 7.15 21.30
C SER A 236 15.47 6.24 21.28
N LEU A 237 15.07 5.75 20.09
CA LEU A 237 13.93 4.85 19.94
C LEU A 237 14.16 3.49 20.58
N ILE A 238 15.37 2.93 20.52
CA ILE A 238 15.74 1.70 21.21
C ILE A 238 15.49 1.85 22.71
N HIS A 239 15.95 2.93 23.32
CA HIS A 239 15.75 3.18 24.75
C HIS A 239 14.27 3.40 25.13
N ILE A 240 13.48 3.99 24.26
CA ILE A 240 12.04 4.20 24.50
C ILE A 240 11.25 2.90 24.36
N SER A 241 11.66 2.04 23.45
CA SER A 241 10.96 0.81 23.08
C SER A 241 11.49 -0.42 23.82
N GLU A 242 12.58 -0.29 24.56
CA GLU A 242 13.19 -1.40 25.29
C GLU A 242 12.25 -1.84 26.43
N PRO A 243 11.82 -3.12 26.47
CA PRO A 243 10.98 -3.59 27.54
C PRO A 243 11.77 -3.50 28.86
N THR A 244 11.25 -2.72 29.80
CA THR A 244 11.75 -2.72 31.18
C THR A 244 11.55 -4.12 31.75
N ARG A 245 12.64 -4.84 31.91
CA ARG A 245 12.67 -6.14 32.63
C ARG A 245 12.55 -5.93 34.10
#